data_2d8dadf1f78b12a7769cb7c7403eda03
#
_entry.id   2d8dadf1f78b12a7769cb7c7403eda03
#
_cell.length_a   1.000
_cell.length_b   1.000
_cell.length_c   1.000
_cell.angle_alpha   90.00
_cell.angle_beta   90.00
_cell.angle_gamma   90.00
#
_symmetry.space_group_name_H-M   'P 1'
#
loop_
_entity.id
_entity.type
_entity.pdbx_description
1 polymer ?
#
loop_
_entity_poly.entity_id
_entity_poly.type
_entity_poly.pdbx_seq_one_letter_code
_entity_poly.pdbx_strand_id
1 'polypeptide(L)'
;LLKTELDASRPIIYAGLGSGGGGHCFICDGYDINNKFHFNWGWGGQYDGFFFVSNLNPSILYPIDQQALIGIEPGNQTANIELNSSITVSPNPIKFGQEYVVNADVINKGSTSFSGYFCAALFNSSGTFIDYIWTWSCVSSPLQPNYHYTGGLDFTDTIRAVPGTYQIGIYYRTIDGEWILAGGSYTNPKN
;
A
#
# COMPACT_ATOMS: atom_id res chain seq x y z
N LEU A 1 1.85 28.54 5.55
CA LEU A 1 1.27 27.26 5.96
C LEU A 1 0.48 26.60 4.81
N LEU A 2 -0.64 27.19 4.33
CA LEU A 2 -1.45 26.57 3.25
C LEU A 2 -0.62 26.33 1.97
N LYS A 3 0.14 27.30 1.49
CA LYS A 3 1.00 27.13 0.32
C LYS A 3 2.03 26.02 0.50
N THR A 4 2.62 25.89 1.68
CA THR A 4 3.59 24.82 1.98
C THR A 4 2.99 23.42 1.81
N GLU A 5 1.72 23.25 2.19
CA GLU A 5 1.00 21.99 1.96
C GLU A 5 0.75 21.73 0.48
N LEU A 6 0.25 22.76 -0.21
CA LEU A 6 -0.08 22.65 -1.65
C LEU A 6 1.17 22.47 -2.52
N ASP A 7 2.29 23.11 -2.19
CA ASP A 7 3.58 22.92 -2.85
C ASP A 7 4.13 21.50 -2.67
N ALA A 8 3.76 20.86 -1.55
CA ALA A 8 4.05 19.46 -1.29
C ALA A 8 3.00 18.48 -1.85
N SER A 9 2.08 18.97 -2.71
CA SER A 9 0.98 18.20 -3.31
C SER A 9 0.05 17.57 -2.27
N ARG A 10 -0.12 18.21 -1.11
CA ARG A 10 -1.04 17.76 -0.06
C ARG A 10 -2.30 18.62 -0.08
N PRO A 11 -3.49 18.02 -0.27
CA PRO A 11 -4.75 18.74 -0.17
C PRO A 11 -5.02 19.13 1.28
N ILE A 12 -5.83 20.17 1.47
CA ILE A 12 -6.19 20.70 2.77
C ILE A 12 -7.69 20.57 2.95
N ILE A 13 -8.14 19.92 4.04
CA ILE A 13 -9.54 20.01 4.43
C ILE A 13 -9.71 21.32 5.19
N TYR A 14 -10.53 22.22 4.65
CA TYR A 14 -10.78 23.53 5.20
C TYR A 14 -12.22 23.61 5.71
N ALA A 15 -12.45 24.37 6.75
CA ALA A 15 -13.79 24.56 7.32
C ALA A 15 -13.98 26.00 7.79
N GLY A 16 -15.22 26.42 7.84
CA GLY A 16 -15.61 27.72 8.40
C GLY A 16 -17.09 27.78 8.77
N LEU A 17 -17.44 28.70 9.63
CA LEU A 17 -18.83 29.02 9.95
C LEU A 17 -19.32 30.15 9.04
N GLY A 18 -20.48 29.92 8.43
CA GLY A 18 -21.17 30.89 7.61
C GLY A 18 -21.79 32.01 8.43
N SER A 19 -21.93 33.19 7.81
CA SER A 19 -22.58 34.35 8.44
C SER A 19 -24.04 34.09 8.88
N GLY A 20 -24.68 33.03 8.37
CA GLY A 20 -26.01 32.54 8.78
C GLY A 20 -25.99 31.47 9.88
N GLY A 21 -24.83 31.11 10.42
CA GLY A 21 -24.71 30.16 11.53
C GLY A 21 -24.53 28.69 11.15
N GLY A 22 -24.40 28.34 9.87
CA GLY A 22 -24.09 26.98 9.42
C GLY A 22 -22.58 26.77 9.19
N GLY A 23 -22.02 25.64 9.63
CA GLY A 23 -20.67 25.24 9.28
C GLY A 23 -20.62 24.50 7.95
N HIS A 24 -19.49 24.64 7.21
CA HIS A 24 -19.20 23.88 6.01
C HIS A 24 -17.74 23.45 5.98
N CYS A 25 -17.52 22.26 5.43
CA CYS A 25 -16.20 21.68 5.25
C CYS A 25 -15.97 21.46 3.75
N PHE A 26 -14.83 21.90 3.23
CA PHE A 26 -14.51 21.92 1.82
C PHE A 26 -13.02 21.70 1.60
N ILE A 27 -12.59 21.52 0.37
CA ILE A 27 -11.19 21.22 0.03
C ILE A 27 -10.51 22.47 -0.52
N CYS A 28 -9.30 22.73 -0.03
CA CYS A 28 -8.37 23.65 -0.65
C CYS A 28 -7.28 22.83 -1.35
N ASP A 29 -7.20 22.91 -2.67
CA ASP A 29 -6.37 22.05 -3.52
C ASP A 29 -5.42 22.80 -4.46
N GLY A 30 -5.38 24.13 -4.39
CA GLY A 30 -4.49 24.93 -5.21
C GLY A 30 -4.40 26.38 -4.79
N TYR A 31 -3.54 27.14 -5.45
CA TYR A 31 -3.49 28.60 -5.33
C TYR A 31 -2.97 29.24 -6.61
N ASP A 32 -3.28 30.52 -6.81
CA ASP A 32 -2.81 31.31 -7.93
C ASP A 32 -1.66 32.26 -7.54
N ILE A 33 -1.12 32.96 -8.55
CA ILE A 33 -0.05 33.97 -8.38
C ILE A 33 -0.49 35.18 -7.55
N ASN A 34 -1.80 35.47 -7.46
CA ASN A 34 -2.36 36.57 -6.71
C ASN A 34 -2.66 36.21 -5.24
N ASN A 35 -2.18 35.07 -4.75
CA ASN A 35 -2.45 34.54 -3.40
C ASN A 35 -3.92 34.24 -3.14
N LYS A 36 -4.71 33.92 -4.15
CA LYS A 36 -6.02 33.32 -3.99
C LYS A 36 -5.84 31.82 -3.96
N PHE A 37 -6.58 31.16 -3.09
CA PHE A 37 -6.60 29.71 -2.96
C PHE A 37 -7.79 29.14 -3.73
N HIS A 38 -7.58 28.03 -4.41
CA HIS A 38 -8.65 27.29 -5.05
C HIS A 38 -9.38 26.45 -4.03
N PHE A 39 -10.70 26.53 -4.05
CA PHE A 39 -11.58 25.77 -3.19
C PHE A 39 -12.59 24.97 -3.99
N ASN A 40 -12.68 23.69 -3.66
CA ASN A 40 -13.75 22.79 -4.08
C ASN A 40 -14.75 22.68 -2.94
N TRP A 41 -15.95 23.19 -3.16
CA TRP A 41 -16.98 23.28 -2.13
C TRP A 41 -17.75 21.99 -1.92
N GLY A 42 -17.51 20.93 -2.74
CA GLY A 42 -18.21 19.67 -2.64
C GLY A 42 -19.64 19.69 -3.21
N TRP A 43 -20.00 20.71 -3.96
CA TRP A 43 -21.35 20.89 -4.54
C TRP A 43 -21.42 20.57 -6.03
N GLY A 44 -20.69 19.52 -6.45
CA GLY A 44 -20.68 19.09 -7.85
C GLY A 44 -20.05 20.09 -8.82
N GLY A 45 -19.05 20.86 -8.35
CA GLY A 45 -18.36 21.88 -9.11
C GLY A 45 -19.02 23.28 -9.06
N GLN A 46 -20.18 23.40 -8.40
CA GLN A 46 -20.82 24.73 -8.25
C GLN A 46 -19.99 25.61 -7.31
N TYR A 47 -19.69 26.82 -7.76
CA TYR A 47 -18.93 27.84 -7.06
C TYR A 47 -17.46 27.51 -6.80
N ASP A 48 -16.95 26.39 -7.30
CA ASP A 48 -15.52 26.08 -7.22
C ASP A 48 -14.72 27.21 -7.88
N GLY A 49 -13.57 27.56 -7.29
CA GLY A 49 -12.77 28.66 -7.83
C GLY A 49 -11.78 29.24 -6.83
N PHE A 50 -11.23 30.41 -7.19
CA PHE A 50 -10.15 31.08 -6.46
C PHE A 50 -10.68 32.20 -5.57
N PHE A 51 -10.41 32.07 -4.27
CA PHE A 51 -10.85 33.03 -3.23
C PHE A 51 -9.67 33.47 -2.35
N PHE A 52 -9.76 34.66 -1.81
CA PHE A 52 -8.92 35.03 -0.67
C PHE A 52 -9.46 34.34 0.59
N VAL A 53 -8.57 33.82 1.44
CA VAL A 53 -8.95 33.21 2.73
C VAL A 53 -9.78 34.18 3.60
N SER A 54 -9.48 35.46 3.51
CA SER A 54 -10.25 36.51 4.19
C SER A 54 -11.64 36.78 3.61
N ASN A 55 -11.97 36.21 2.44
CA ASN A 55 -13.25 36.42 1.76
C ASN A 55 -13.68 35.13 1.03
N LEU A 56 -14.00 34.10 1.81
CA LEU A 56 -14.54 32.85 1.30
C LEU A 56 -16.05 32.97 1.12
N ASN A 57 -16.45 33.39 -0.10
CA ASN A 57 -17.84 33.70 -0.43
C ASN A 57 -18.28 33.03 -1.74
N PRO A 58 -18.57 31.71 -1.73
CA PRO A 58 -19.16 31.04 -2.90
C PRO A 58 -20.62 31.52 -3.15
N SER A 59 -21.43 31.49 -2.12
CA SER A 59 -22.84 31.98 -2.08
C SER A 59 -23.21 32.47 -0.69
N ILE A 60 -22.49 32.00 0.33
CA ILE A 60 -22.56 32.43 1.72
C ILE A 60 -21.13 32.67 2.20
N LEU A 61 -20.92 33.77 2.89
CA LEU A 61 -19.61 34.11 3.43
C LEU A 61 -19.29 33.24 4.64
N TYR A 62 -18.08 32.66 4.68
CA TYR A 62 -17.55 31.81 5.77
C TYR A 62 -16.40 32.51 6.52
N PRO A 63 -16.68 33.59 7.32
CA PRO A 63 -15.64 34.41 7.91
C PRO A 63 -15.23 33.96 9.32
N ILE A 64 -15.96 33.04 9.95
CA ILE A 64 -15.87 32.75 11.38
C ILE A 64 -15.26 31.34 11.59
N ASP A 65 -14.44 31.20 12.62
CA ASP A 65 -13.86 29.93 13.06
C ASP A 65 -13.26 29.09 11.94
N GLN A 66 -12.51 29.76 11.07
CA GLN A 66 -11.83 29.08 9.98
C GLN A 66 -10.76 28.13 10.52
N GLN A 67 -10.80 26.88 10.08
CA GLN A 67 -9.90 25.81 10.45
C GLN A 67 -9.36 25.10 9.24
N ALA A 68 -8.16 24.54 9.36
CA ALA A 68 -7.54 23.75 8.31
C ALA A 68 -6.92 22.50 8.92
N LEU A 69 -7.29 21.33 8.38
CA LEU A 69 -6.58 20.08 8.61
C LEU A 69 -5.51 19.95 7.53
N ILE A 70 -4.27 19.89 7.96
CA ILE A 70 -3.05 19.85 7.13
C ILE A 70 -2.27 18.58 7.37
N GLY A 71 -1.22 18.33 6.57
CA GLY A 71 -0.40 17.12 6.69
C GLY A 71 -1.13 15.88 6.19
N ILE A 72 -2.09 16.04 5.28
CA ILE A 72 -2.81 14.92 4.66
C ILE A 72 -1.86 14.30 3.63
N GLU A 73 -1.27 13.19 4.02
CA GLU A 73 -0.41 12.39 3.15
C GLU A 73 -1.01 11.00 3.02
N PRO A 74 -0.84 10.33 1.86
CA PRO A 74 -0.99 8.89 1.82
C PRO A 74 -0.08 8.37 2.93
N GLY A 75 -0.62 7.65 3.91
CA GLY A 75 0.23 7.02 4.91
C GLY A 75 1.35 6.31 4.17
N ASN A 76 2.59 6.37 4.68
CA ASN A 76 3.66 5.51 4.21
C ASN A 76 3.23 4.07 4.51
N GLN A 77 2.34 3.58 3.66
CA GLN A 77 1.86 2.20 3.62
C GLN A 77 2.96 1.37 2.99
N THR A 78 4.14 1.42 3.57
CA THR A 78 5.12 0.40 3.28
C THR A 78 4.67 -0.84 4.02
N ALA A 79 3.96 -1.71 3.29
CA ALA A 79 3.88 -3.09 3.70
C ALA A 79 5.33 -3.57 3.84
N ASN A 80 5.76 -3.79 5.04
CA ASN A 80 7.06 -4.40 5.32
C ASN A 80 6.82 -5.88 5.64
N ILE A 81 6.77 -6.68 4.59
CA ILE A 81 6.59 -8.13 4.74
C ILE A 81 7.96 -8.78 4.82
N GLU A 82 8.16 -9.51 5.89
CA GLU A 82 9.38 -10.25 6.16
C GLU A 82 9.09 -11.74 6.37
N LEU A 83 10.10 -12.58 6.14
CA LEU A 83 10.05 -13.96 6.58
C LEU A 83 10.15 -14.02 8.11
N ASN A 84 9.25 -14.75 8.74
CA ASN A 84 9.23 -15.01 10.19
C ASN A 84 9.98 -16.30 10.56
N SER A 85 10.20 -17.16 9.58
CA SER A 85 10.98 -18.41 9.70
C SER A 85 11.67 -18.76 8.39
N SER A 86 12.57 -19.75 8.41
CA SER A 86 13.19 -20.27 7.20
C SER A 86 12.14 -20.91 6.28
N ILE A 87 12.27 -20.66 4.97
CA ILE A 87 11.50 -21.39 3.96
C ILE A 87 11.80 -22.89 4.07
N THR A 88 10.78 -23.72 4.01
CA THR A 88 10.93 -25.17 3.94
C THR A 88 10.34 -25.72 2.65
N VAL A 89 10.89 -26.83 2.19
CA VAL A 89 10.44 -27.54 0.98
C VAL A 89 10.31 -29.02 1.28
N SER A 90 9.17 -29.58 0.95
CA SER A 90 8.91 -31.00 1.22
C SER A 90 8.17 -31.66 0.05
N PRO A 91 8.64 -32.83 -0.41
CA PRO A 91 9.88 -33.50 -0.02
C PRO A 91 11.12 -32.78 -0.57
N ASN A 92 12.28 -33.03 0.02
CA ASN A 92 13.57 -32.58 -0.49
C ASN A 92 14.59 -33.72 -0.38
N PRO A 93 15.19 -34.21 -1.49
CA PRO A 93 15.04 -33.72 -2.86
C PRO A 93 13.68 -34.07 -3.48
N ILE A 94 13.27 -33.27 -4.46
CA ILE A 94 12.03 -33.47 -5.23
C ILE A 94 12.34 -34.26 -6.48
N LYS A 95 11.53 -35.29 -6.77
CA LYS A 95 11.65 -36.07 -8.02
C LYS A 95 10.83 -35.44 -9.13
N PHE A 96 11.29 -35.54 -10.38
CA PHE A 96 10.56 -35.06 -11.54
C PHE A 96 9.12 -35.61 -11.58
N GLY A 97 8.15 -34.74 -11.79
CA GLY A 97 6.73 -35.07 -11.78
C GLY A 97 6.12 -35.26 -10.38
N GLN A 98 6.89 -35.08 -9.31
CA GLN A 98 6.41 -35.15 -7.95
C GLN A 98 5.82 -33.82 -7.48
N GLU A 99 4.69 -33.91 -6.77
CA GLU A 99 4.15 -32.78 -6.02
C GLU A 99 5.07 -32.42 -4.85
N TYR A 100 5.20 -31.14 -4.61
CA TYR A 100 5.97 -30.60 -3.49
C TYR A 100 5.26 -29.38 -2.89
N VAL A 101 5.59 -29.11 -1.65
CA VAL A 101 5.08 -27.95 -0.90
C VAL A 101 6.26 -27.08 -0.49
N VAL A 102 6.16 -25.81 -0.78
CA VAL A 102 6.99 -24.75 -0.19
C VAL A 102 6.19 -24.13 0.93
N ASN A 103 6.71 -24.20 2.17
CA ASN A 103 6.09 -23.53 3.30
C ASN A 103 6.92 -22.32 3.71
N ALA A 104 6.26 -21.17 3.89
CA ALA A 104 6.87 -19.94 4.36
C ALA A 104 5.96 -19.22 5.35
N ASP A 105 6.48 -18.93 6.53
CA ASP A 105 5.83 -18.06 7.48
C ASP A 105 6.26 -16.61 7.20
N VAL A 106 5.28 -15.75 6.92
CA VAL A 106 5.47 -14.33 6.64
C VAL A 106 4.82 -13.47 7.71
N ILE A 107 5.50 -12.42 8.12
CA ILE A 107 5.05 -11.47 9.13
C ILE A 107 4.94 -10.06 8.53
N ASN A 108 3.90 -9.34 8.89
CA ASN A 108 3.78 -7.92 8.58
C ASN A 108 4.49 -7.07 9.63
N LYS A 109 5.67 -6.57 9.33
CA LYS A 109 6.43 -5.61 10.17
C LYS A 109 6.06 -4.15 9.89
N GLY A 110 5.18 -3.89 8.94
CA GLY A 110 4.64 -2.57 8.66
C GLY A 110 3.73 -2.07 9.77
N SER A 111 3.38 -0.80 9.72
CA SER A 111 2.47 -0.15 10.68
C SER A 111 1.00 -0.26 10.32
N THR A 112 0.69 -0.77 9.13
CA THR A 112 -0.68 -0.90 8.61
C THR A 112 -0.93 -2.31 8.11
N SER A 113 -2.22 -2.70 8.03
CA SER A 113 -2.63 -3.99 7.50
C SER A 113 -2.20 -4.14 6.04
N PHE A 114 -1.61 -5.26 5.70
CA PHE A 114 -1.26 -5.61 4.33
C PHE A 114 -2.43 -6.32 3.65
N SER A 115 -2.87 -5.77 2.52
CA SER A 115 -3.88 -6.38 1.64
C SER A 115 -3.26 -6.60 0.26
N GLY A 116 -3.26 -7.84 -0.22
CA GLY A 116 -2.61 -8.16 -1.49
C GLY A 116 -2.41 -9.64 -1.70
N TYR A 117 -1.26 -9.97 -2.27
CA TYR A 117 -0.92 -11.34 -2.67
C TYR A 117 0.49 -11.71 -2.18
N PHE A 118 0.66 -12.99 -1.89
CA PHE A 118 1.95 -13.64 -1.68
C PHE A 118 2.18 -14.65 -2.79
N CYS A 119 3.42 -14.84 -3.23
CA CYS A 119 3.76 -15.96 -4.11
C CYS A 119 5.09 -16.59 -3.73
N ALA A 120 5.21 -17.88 -4.04
CA ALA A 120 6.48 -18.55 -4.15
C ALA A 120 6.87 -18.65 -5.63
N ALA A 121 8.13 -18.34 -5.94
CA ALA A 121 8.66 -18.34 -7.30
C ALA A 121 9.93 -19.17 -7.39
N LEU A 122 10.08 -19.89 -8.50
CA LEU A 122 11.20 -20.77 -8.80
C LEU A 122 12.21 -20.06 -9.70
N PHE A 123 13.48 -20.18 -9.35
CA PHE A 123 14.61 -19.65 -10.11
C PHE A 123 15.66 -20.75 -10.34
N ASN A 124 16.41 -20.64 -11.42
CA ASN A 124 17.57 -21.51 -11.61
C ASN A 124 18.72 -21.10 -10.66
N SER A 125 19.81 -21.87 -10.66
CA SER A 125 20.98 -21.62 -9.80
C SER A 125 21.71 -20.29 -10.10
N SER A 126 21.45 -19.67 -11.25
CA SER A 126 21.98 -18.34 -11.61
C SER A 126 21.03 -17.18 -11.28
N GLY A 127 19.89 -17.47 -10.63
CA GLY A 127 18.89 -16.48 -10.24
C GLY A 127 17.96 -16.05 -11.37
N THR A 128 17.88 -16.78 -12.47
CA THR A 128 16.93 -16.50 -13.56
C THR A 128 15.57 -17.07 -13.18
N PHE A 129 14.54 -16.25 -13.28
CA PHE A 129 13.15 -16.68 -13.06
C PHE A 129 12.74 -17.81 -14.02
N ILE A 130 12.05 -18.79 -13.49
CA ILE A 130 11.53 -19.94 -14.25
C ILE A 130 10.00 -19.91 -14.24
N ASP A 131 9.38 -19.95 -13.05
CA ASP A 131 7.92 -20.03 -12.95
C ASP A 131 7.44 -19.60 -11.54
N TYR A 132 6.13 -19.30 -11.45
CA TYR A 132 5.45 -19.16 -10.16
C TYR A 132 4.99 -20.56 -9.69
N ILE A 133 5.25 -20.87 -8.41
CA ILE A 133 4.81 -22.10 -7.77
C ILE A 133 3.31 -21.97 -7.44
N TRP A 134 2.95 -20.92 -6.72
CA TRP A 134 1.56 -20.64 -6.35
C TRP A 134 1.40 -19.20 -5.86
N THR A 135 0.16 -18.70 -5.88
CA THR A 135 -0.19 -17.38 -5.36
C THR A 135 -1.29 -17.47 -4.32
N TRP A 136 -1.04 -16.88 -3.17
CA TRP A 136 -1.98 -16.72 -2.06
C TRP A 136 -2.57 -15.30 -2.05
N SER A 137 -3.88 -15.17 -1.76
CA SER A 137 -4.57 -13.88 -1.62
C SER A 137 -4.92 -13.61 -0.15
N CYS A 138 -4.56 -12.44 0.36
CA CYS A 138 -5.03 -11.92 1.64
C CYS A 138 -5.91 -10.67 1.49
N VAL A 139 -6.50 -10.45 0.30
CA VAL A 139 -7.32 -9.27 0.01
C VAL A 139 -8.57 -9.22 0.89
N SER A 140 -9.26 -10.36 1.07
CA SER A 140 -10.46 -10.44 1.91
C SER A 140 -10.17 -10.57 3.40
N SER A 141 -8.93 -10.88 3.78
CA SER A 141 -8.47 -11.01 5.17
C SER A 141 -7.05 -10.46 5.31
N PRO A 142 -6.91 -9.13 5.38
CA PRO A 142 -5.62 -8.46 5.41
C PRO A 142 -4.76 -8.87 6.60
N LEU A 143 -3.46 -9.06 6.36
CA LEU A 143 -2.48 -9.41 7.38
C LEU A 143 -2.20 -8.18 8.26
N GLN A 144 -2.59 -8.24 9.53
CA GLN A 144 -2.48 -7.13 10.47
C GLN A 144 -1.01 -6.83 10.84
N PRO A 145 -0.68 -5.60 11.29
CA PRO A 145 0.64 -5.26 11.81
C PRO A 145 1.08 -6.21 12.91
N ASN A 146 2.34 -6.68 12.83
CA ASN A 146 2.96 -7.65 13.72
C ASN A 146 2.28 -9.03 13.81
N TYR A 147 1.34 -9.32 12.92
CA TYR A 147 0.77 -10.66 12.77
C TYR A 147 1.50 -11.45 11.69
N HIS A 148 1.47 -12.78 11.84
CA HIS A 148 1.99 -13.76 10.90
C HIS A 148 1.00 -14.92 10.74
N TYR A 149 1.17 -15.73 9.73
CA TYR A 149 0.35 -16.94 9.54
C TYR A 149 0.95 -18.09 10.35
N THR A 150 0.29 -18.45 11.47
CA THR A 150 0.72 -19.59 12.30
C THR A 150 0.76 -20.87 11.47
N GLY A 151 1.93 -21.50 11.38
CA GLY A 151 2.15 -22.69 10.54
C GLY A 151 2.61 -22.36 9.11
N GLY A 152 2.66 -21.08 8.75
CA GLY A 152 3.10 -20.61 7.43
C GLY A 152 2.04 -20.71 6.34
N LEU A 153 2.40 -20.27 5.16
CA LEU A 153 1.63 -20.40 3.92
C LEU A 153 2.20 -21.56 3.10
N ASP A 154 1.35 -22.47 2.66
CA ASP A 154 1.72 -23.57 1.78
C ASP A 154 1.51 -23.18 0.31
N PHE A 155 2.58 -23.29 -0.46
CA PHE A 155 2.59 -23.10 -1.91
C PHE A 155 2.89 -24.45 -2.57
N THR A 156 1.89 -25.03 -3.24
CA THR A 156 1.96 -26.39 -3.78
C THR A 156 2.06 -26.38 -5.28
N ASP A 157 2.95 -27.19 -5.86
CA ASP A 157 3.07 -27.41 -7.29
C ASP A 157 3.67 -28.81 -7.57
N THR A 158 3.66 -29.17 -8.86
CA THR A 158 4.32 -30.38 -9.37
C THR A 158 5.55 -29.99 -10.18
N ILE A 159 6.74 -30.45 -9.78
CA ILE A 159 7.99 -30.10 -10.44
C ILE A 159 8.03 -30.58 -11.89
N ARG A 160 8.21 -29.64 -12.84
CA ARG A 160 8.35 -29.89 -14.28
C ARG A 160 9.70 -29.43 -14.82
N ALA A 161 10.53 -28.85 -13.95
CA ALA A 161 11.87 -28.42 -14.31
C ALA A 161 12.82 -29.61 -14.50
N VAL A 162 13.83 -29.44 -15.35
CA VAL A 162 14.89 -30.45 -15.54
C VAL A 162 15.66 -30.69 -14.23
N PRO A 163 16.27 -31.89 -14.03
CA PRO A 163 17.08 -32.13 -12.84
C PRO A 163 18.18 -31.06 -12.64
N GLY A 164 18.28 -30.50 -11.46
CA GLY A 164 19.23 -29.44 -11.15
C GLY A 164 19.03 -28.86 -9.74
N THR A 165 19.81 -27.84 -9.43
CA THR A 165 19.64 -27.03 -8.21
C THR A 165 18.88 -25.77 -8.55
N TYR A 166 17.90 -25.44 -7.71
CA TYR A 166 17.00 -24.33 -7.89
C TYR A 166 16.94 -23.46 -6.65
N GLN A 167 16.54 -22.20 -6.83
CA GLN A 167 16.26 -21.27 -5.75
C GLN A 167 14.78 -21.01 -5.67
N ILE A 168 14.25 -20.83 -4.47
CA ILE A 168 12.86 -20.48 -4.22
C ILE A 168 12.82 -19.16 -3.46
N GLY A 169 12.11 -18.17 -4.03
CA GLY A 169 11.89 -16.87 -3.44
C GLY A 169 10.42 -16.66 -3.06
N ILE A 170 10.20 -16.05 -1.89
CA ILE A 170 8.87 -15.62 -1.43
C ILE A 170 8.73 -14.13 -1.67
N TYR A 171 7.68 -13.77 -2.38
CA TYR A 171 7.36 -12.42 -2.79
C TYR A 171 5.98 -12.00 -2.29
N TYR A 172 5.76 -10.71 -2.21
CA TYR A 172 4.46 -10.11 -1.95
C TYR A 172 4.22 -8.92 -2.88
N ARG A 173 2.96 -8.57 -3.11
CA ARG A 173 2.55 -7.35 -3.80
C ARG A 173 1.20 -6.86 -3.32
N THR A 174 0.96 -5.56 -3.38
CA THR A 174 -0.40 -4.99 -3.29
C THR A 174 -1.22 -5.38 -4.52
N ILE A 175 -2.53 -5.08 -4.52
CA ILE A 175 -3.44 -5.47 -5.61
C ILE A 175 -2.90 -5.01 -6.98
N ASP A 176 -2.45 -3.75 -7.06
CA ASP A 176 -1.97 -3.13 -8.31
C ASP A 176 -0.44 -2.92 -8.31
N GLY A 177 0.28 -3.52 -7.35
CA GLY A 177 1.72 -3.34 -7.19
C GLY A 177 2.56 -4.42 -7.88
N GLU A 178 3.84 -4.12 -7.98
CA GLU A 178 4.85 -5.08 -8.46
C GLU A 178 5.22 -6.08 -7.36
N TRP A 179 5.77 -7.24 -7.77
CA TRP A 179 6.28 -8.24 -6.86
C TRP A 179 7.55 -7.77 -6.15
N ILE A 180 7.51 -7.77 -4.83
CA ILE A 180 8.62 -7.37 -3.95
C ILE A 180 9.07 -8.62 -3.18
N LEU A 181 10.37 -8.86 -3.14
CA LEU A 181 10.95 -9.97 -2.38
C LEU A 181 10.69 -9.73 -0.88
N ALA A 182 10.14 -10.72 -0.17
CA ALA A 182 9.95 -10.63 1.27
C ALA A 182 11.31 -10.51 1.97
N GLY A 183 11.40 -9.53 2.87
CA GLY A 183 12.64 -9.19 3.59
C GLY A 183 12.86 -10.07 4.81
N GLY A 184 13.66 -9.54 5.76
CA GLY A 184 13.95 -10.15 7.06
C GLY A 184 15.34 -10.79 7.14
N SER A 185 15.61 -11.47 8.25
CA SER A 185 16.91 -12.08 8.55
C SER A 185 17.10 -13.50 7.97
N TYR A 186 16.04 -14.09 7.46
CA TYR A 186 16.10 -15.44 6.86
C TYR A 186 16.47 -15.37 5.38
N THR A 187 17.15 -16.41 4.91
CA THR A 187 17.61 -16.48 3.51
C THR A 187 16.42 -16.53 2.55
N ASN A 188 16.34 -15.51 1.68
CA ASN A 188 15.35 -15.40 0.62
C ASN A 188 16.00 -14.74 -0.61
N PRO A 189 16.11 -15.39 -1.77
CA PRO A 189 15.68 -16.76 -2.04
C PRO A 189 16.55 -17.81 -1.37
N LYS A 190 15.94 -18.99 -1.11
CA LYS A 190 16.59 -20.17 -0.55
C LYS A 190 16.99 -21.14 -1.66
N ASN A 191 18.21 -21.73 -1.55
CA ASN A 191 18.67 -22.85 -2.36
C ASN A 191 18.10 -24.19 -1.88
#